data_b38031ad48cf1f0892cae3a8ce44bdc8
#
_entry.id   b38031ad48cf1f0892cae3a8ce44bdc8
#
_cell.length_a   1.000
_cell.length_b   1.000
_cell.length_c   1.000
_cell.angle_alpha   90.00
_cell.angle_beta   90.00
_cell.angle_gamma   90.00
#
_symmetry.space_group_name_H-M   'P 1'
#
loop_
_entity.id
_entity.type
_entity.pdbx_description
1 polymer ?
#
loop_
_entity_poly.entity_id
_entity_poly.type
_entity_poly.pdbx_seq_one_letter_code
_entity_poly.pdbx_strand_id
1 'polypeptide(L)'
;VIEHEPAFVLHARPWRETSLLVEVLSVQYGRLGVLARGVQGPKKQPLRAALQPLQSIRFSAQRRGELAQLRAAEAVDTAPRLSGDGMLAGFYINELTLRLAPRDDPAPDLYLAYARVRARLGAEAPLAWTLRCFERDLLDALGVGFDLRHDGDGEPIDPA
;
A
#
# COMPACT_ATOMS: atom_id res chain seq x y z
N VAL A 1 -11.36 5.48 17.38
CA VAL A 1 -10.21 4.63 17.71
C VAL A 1 -10.10 3.57 16.63
N ILE A 2 -8.91 3.33 16.12
CA ILE A 2 -8.58 2.25 15.18
C ILE A 2 -7.90 1.17 16.02
N GLU A 3 -8.36 -0.07 15.94
CA GLU A 3 -7.82 -1.18 16.73
C GLU A 3 -7.51 -2.38 15.85
N HIS A 4 -6.28 -2.88 15.95
CA HIS A 4 -5.80 -4.09 15.27
C HIS A 4 -6.09 -4.12 13.76
N GLU A 5 -6.07 -2.98 13.11
CA GLU A 5 -6.40 -2.83 11.68
C GLU A 5 -5.29 -3.37 10.79
N PRO A 6 -5.61 -4.25 9.83
CA PRO A 6 -4.64 -4.70 8.84
C PRO A 6 -4.35 -3.61 7.81
N ALA A 7 -3.08 -3.43 7.48
CA ALA A 7 -2.66 -2.45 6.49
C ALA A 7 -1.33 -2.82 5.82
N PHE A 8 -1.07 -2.19 4.69
CA PHE A 8 0.25 -2.15 4.06
C PHE A 8 0.87 -0.78 4.23
N VAL A 9 2.15 -0.74 4.54
CA VAL A 9 2.92 0.51 4.57
C VAL A 9 3.30 0.89 3.16
N LEU A 10 2.85 2.06 2.71
CA LEU A 10 3.13 2.60 1.37
C LEU A 10 4.36 3.50 1.37
N HIS A 11 4.48 4.33 2.39
CA HIS A 11 5.55 5.31 2.52
C HIS A 11 5.79 5.67 3.97
N ALA A 12 7.05 5.92 4.32
CA ALA A 12 7.44 6.44 5.63
C ALA A 12 8.51 7.51 5.46
N ARG A 13 8.33 8.64 6.10
CA ARG A 13 9.31 9.74 6.09
C ARG A 13 9.53 10.30 7.48
N PRO A 14 10.74 10.77 7.80
CA PRO A 14 11.00 11.49 9.04
C PRO A 14 10.06 12.69 9.17
N TRP A 15 9.57 12.88 10.38
CA TRP A 15 8.72 14.01 10.75
C TRP A 15 9.20 14.58 12.06
N ARG A 16 9.70 15.84 12.03
CA ARG A 16 10.41 16.43 13.16
C ARG A 16 11.60 15.55 13.58
N GLU A 17 12.11 15.70 14.78
CA GLU A 17 13.35 15.04 15.23
C GLU A 17 13.20 13.54 15.53
N THR A 18 12.04 13.13 16.08
CA THR A 18 11.88 11.78 16.64
C THR A 18 10.71 10.98 16.08
N SER A 19 9.95 11.54 15.13
CA SER A 19 8.73 10.96 14.62
C SER A 19 8.87 10.48 13.17
N LEU A 20 7.95 9.60 12.75
CA LEU A 20 7.73 9.24 11.35
C LEU A 20 6.29 9.60 10.96
N LEU A 21 6.14 10.15 9.76
CA LEU A 21 4.84 10.22 9.09
C LEU A 21 4.76 9.05 8.12
N VAL A 22 3.77 8.20 8.32
CA VAL A 22 3.60 6.93 7.60
C VAL A 22 2.28 6.99 6.83
N GLU A 23 2.32 6.70 5.53
CA GLU A 23 1.12 6.47 4.73
C GLU A 23 0.87 4.97 4.67
N VAL A 24 -0.35 4.56 4.98
CA VAL A 24 -0.77 3.16 4.94
C VAL A 24 -2.02 2.98 4.08
N LEU A 25 -2.15 1.80 3.49
CA LEU A 25 -3.37 1.33 2.85
C LEU A 25 -4.03 0.29 3.77
N SER A 26 -5.16 0.65 4.34
CA SER A 26 -5.91 -0.15 5.30
C SER A 26 -7.16 -0.74 4.66
N VAL A 27 -7.65 -1.84 5.21
CA VAL A 27 -8.88 -2.50 4.72
C VAL A 27 -10.11 -1.63 4.97
N GLN A 28 -10.29 -1.16 6.21
CA GLN A 28 -11.51 -0.49 6.64
C GLN A 28 -11.48 1.03 6.47
N TYR A 29 -10.29 1.62 6.37
CA TYR A 29 -10.14 3.08 6.34
C TYR A 29 -9.53 3.60 5.05
N GLY A 30 -9.20 2.71 4.08
CA GLY A 30 -8.53 3.10 2.85
C GLY A 30 -7.11 3.63 3.09
N ARG A 31 -6.70 4.62 2.31
CA ARG A 31 -5.40 5.27 2.49
C ARG A 31 -5.47 6.33 3.57
N LEU A 32 -4.61 6.22 4.58
CA LEU A 32 -4.55 7.21 5.67
C LEU A 32 -3.12 7.50 6.10
N GLY A 33 -2.93 8.71 6.65
CA GLY A 33 -1.68 9.14 7.27
C GLY A 33 -1.66 8.81 8.76
N VAL A 34 -0.55 8.23 9.20
CA VAL A 34 -0.33 7.82 10.59
C VAL A 34 0.94 8.47 11.11
N LEU A 35 0.85 9.17 12.25
CA LEU A 35 1.98 9.78 12.91
C LEU A 35 2.51 8.86 14.01
N ALA A 36 3.72 8.34 13.82
CA ALA A 36 4.44 7.53 14.81
C ALA A 36 5.43 8.41 15.58
N ARG A 37 5.13 8.69 16.82
CA ARG A 37 5.96 9.56 17.67
C ARG A 37 7.02 8.76 18.44
N GLY A 38 8.17 9.38 18.66
CA GLY A 38 9.22 8.83 19.51
C GLY A 38 9.82 7.52 19.02
N VAL A 39 9.90 7.32 17.70
CA VAL A 39 10.36 6.05 17.09
C VAL A 39 11.87 5.98 16.85
N GLN A 40 12.63 7.05 17.13
CA GLN A 40 14.06 7.11 16.84
C GLN A 40 14.96 6.49 17.93
N GLY A 41 14.41 6.10 19.07
CA GLY A 41 15.18 5.46 20.14
C GLY A 41 15.58 4.01 19.81
N PRO A 42 16.65 3.46 20.44
CA PRO A 42 17.12 2.09 20.17
C PRO A 42 16.07 1.02 20.51
N LYS A 43 15.28 1.22 21.54
CA LYS A 43 14.18 0.32 21.92
C LYS A 43 13.02 0.29 20.92
N LYS A 44 12.99 1.20 19.94
CA LYS A 44 11.95 1.32 18.90
C LYS A 44 12.36 0.72 17.56
N GLN A 45 13.49 0.03 17.49
CA GLN A 45 13.95 -0.60 16.25
C GLN A 45 12.93 -1.59 15.65
N PRO A 46 12.25 -2.46 16.44
CA PRO A 46 11.22 -3.34 15.88
C PRO A 46 10.05 -2.55 15.27
N LEU A 47 9.62 -1.46 15.90
CA LEU A 47 8.58 -0.60 15.37
C LEU A 47 9.01 0.09 14.06
N ARG A 48 10.24 0.62 14.00
CA ARG A 48 10.77 1.20 12.75
C ARG A 48 10.85 0.17 11.62
N ALA A 49 11.23 -1.05 11.94
CA ALA A 49 11.27 -2.15 10.96
C ALA A 49 9.86 -2.48 10.43
N ALA A 50 8.86 -2.50 11.30
CA ALA A 50 7.47 -2.71 10.91
C ALA A 50 6.91 -1.58 10.04
N LEU A 51 7.41 -0.36 10.18
CA LEU A 51 6.94 0.82 9.44
C LEU A 51 7.71 1.09 8.13
N GLN A 52 8.39 0.09 7.59
CA GLN A 52 9.07 0.20 6.29
C GLN A 52 8.07 -0.02 5.13
N PRO A 53 8.28 0.64 3.96
CA PRO A 53 7.45 0.41 2.78
C PRO A 53 7.36 -1.07 2.41
N LEU A 54 6.22 -1.48 1.86
CA LEU A 54 5.85 -2.85 1.50
C LEU A 54 5.60 -3.79 2.69
N GLN A 55 5.77 -3.35 3.92
CA GLN A 55 5.50 -4.17 5.08
C GLN A 55 3.99 -4.33 5.31
N SER A 56 3.54 -5.57 5.53
CA SER A 56 2.20 -5.86 6.04
C SER A 56 2.22 -5.73 7.55
N ILE A 57 1.30 -4.92 8.08
CA ILE A 57 1.21 -4.63 9.51
C ILE A 57 -0.21 -4.82 10.04
N ARG A 58 -0.29 -4.96 11.34
CA ARG A 58 -1.51 -4.73 12.11
C ARG A 58 -1.24 -3.55 13.04
N PHE A 59 -2.09 -2.54 13.01
CA PHE A 59 -1.84 -1.33 13.78
C PHE A 59 -3.06 -0.87 14.57
N SER A 60 -2.79 -0.11 15.64
CA SER A 60 -3.79 0.60 16.42
C SER A 60 -3.42 2.06 16.50
N ALA A 61 -4.41 2.93 16.34
CA ALA A 61 -4.20 4.37 16.30
C ALA A 61 -5.42 5.16 16.83
N GLN A 62 -5.17 6.38 17.24
CA GLN A 62 -6.19 7.35 17.62
C GLN A 62 -6.33 8.39 16.52
N ARG A 63 -7.49 8.48 15.88
CA ARG A 63 -7.73 9.57 14.90
C ARG A 63 -7.78 10.91 15.59
N ARG A 64 -7.05 11.89 15.02
CA ARG A 64 -7.05 13.29 15.43
C ARG A 64 -6.94 14.16 14.19
N GLY A 65 -8.08 14.59 13.64
CA GLY A 65 -8.14 15.33 12.38
C GLY A 65 -7.73 14.45 11.19
N GLU A 66 -6.90 14.99 10.31
CA GLU A 66 -6.44 14.34 9.09
C GLU A 66 -5.41 13.23 9.32
N LEU A 67 -4.75 13.21 10.48
CA LEU A 67 -3.75 12.21 10.83
C LEU A 67 -4.24 11.34 11.98
N ALA A 68 -3.93 10.07 11.91
CA ALA A 68 -4.08 9.16 13.04
C ALA A 68 -2.78 9.09 13.83
N GLN A 69 -2.85 9.20 15.15
CA GLN A 69 -1.69 9.02 16.01
C GLN A 69 -1.50 7.54 16.31
N LEU A 70 -0.37 6.98 15.91
CA LEU A 70 -0.04 5.57 16.14
C LEU A 70 0.08 5.29 17.64
N ARG A 71 -0.55 4.21 18.09
CA ARG A 71 -0.41 3.64 19.43
C ARG A 71 0.49 2.40 19.41
N ALA A 72 0.26 1.50 18.46
CA ALA A 72 1.01 0.28 18.27
C ALA A 72 0.99 -0.14 16.81
N ALA A 73 2.03 -0.81 16.36
CA ALA A 73 2.08 -1.53 15.11
C ALA A 73 3.02 -2.72 15.22
N GLU A 74 2.64 -3.81 14.59
CA GLU A 74 3.42 -5.03 14.50
C GLU A 74 3.47 -5.54 13.05
N ALA A 75 4.59 -6.08 12.64
CA ALA A 75 4.71 -6.74 11.36
C ALA A 75 3.93 -8.05 11.38
N VAL A 76 3.11 -8.29 10.36
CA VAL A 76 2.32 -9.52 10.21
C VAL A 76 3.14 -10.60 9.50
N ASP A 77 4.01 -10.19 8.59
CA ASP A 77 4.87 -11.06 7.81
C ASP A 77 6.24 -10.42 7.60
N THR A 78 7.05 -11.03 6.75
CA THR A 78 8.30 -10.42 6.27
C THR A 78 8.05 -9.74 4.93
N ALA A 79 8.33 -8.45 4.83
CA ALA A 79 8.25 -7.73 3.57
C ALA A 79 9.13 -8.38 2.49
N PRO A 80 8.71 -8.39 1.22
CA PRO A 80 9.51 -8.96 0.15
C PRO A 80 10.86 -8.25 0.04
N ARG A 81 11.94 -9.03 -0.06
CA ARG A 81 13.28 -8.51 -0.30
C ARG A 81 13.46 -8.30 -1.80
N LEU A 82 13.38 -7.06 -2.22
CA LEU A 82 13.47 -6.67 -3.62
C LEU A 82 14.84 -6.07 -3.92
N SER A 83 15.33 -6.29 -5.14
CA SER A 83 16.58 -5.72 -5.65
C SER A 83 16.42 -5.34 -7.12
N GLY A 84 17.27 -4.45 -7.62
CA GLY A 84 17.26 -4.04 -9.02
C GLY A 84 15.88 -3.56 -9.48
N ASP A 85 15.42 -4.06 -10.61
CA ASP A 85 14.14 -3.68 -11.21
C ASP A 85 12.94 -4.04 -10.32
N GLY A 86 13.05 -5.11 -9.53
CA GLY A 86 12.04 -5.48 -8.54
C GLY A 86 11.85 -4.39 -7.47
N MET A 87 12.93 -3.76 -7.02
CA MET A 87 12.87 -2.64 -6.07
C MET A 87 12.20 -1.43 -6.70
N LEU A 88 12.53 -1.09 -7.95
CA LEU A 88 11.88 -0.02 -8.69
C LEU A 88 10.38 -0.30 -8.88
N ALA A 89 10.02 -1.54 -9.17
CA ALA A 89 8.62 -1.96 -9.25
C ALA A 89 7.89 -1.79 -7.91
N GLY A 90 8.53 -2.10 -6.78
CA GLY A 90 7.99 -1.86 -5.44
C GLY A 90 7.72 -0.37 -5.17
N PHE A 91 8.65 0.50 -5.53
CA PHE A 91 8.44 1.96 -5.44
C PHE A 91 7.32 2.43 -6.36
N TYR A 92 7.24 1.89 -7.56
CA TYR A 92 6.22 2.24 -8.53
C TYR A 92 4.80 1.91 -8.05
N ILE A 93 4.56 0.70 -7.55
CA ILE A 93 3.23 0.34 -7.02
C ILE A 93 2.83 1.19 -5.82
N ASN A 94 3.78 1.52 -4.95
CA ASN A 94 3.53 2.43 -3.84
C ASN A 94 3.18 3.84 -4.31
N GLU A 95 3.90 4.37 -5.27
CA GLU A 95 3.65 5.70 -5.84
C GLU A 95 2.28 5.79 -6.52
N LEU A 96 1.91 4.78 -7.32
CA LEU A 96 0.58 4.73 -7.94
C LEU A 96 -0.51 4.71 -6.88
N THR A 97 -0.36 3.88 -5.84
CA THR A 97 -1.34 3.78 -4.76
C THR A 97 -1.44 5.10 -4.00
N LEU A 98 -0.32 5.73 -3.68
CA LEU A 98 -0.28 7.03 -2.99
C LEU A 98 -0.97 8.14 -3.77
N ARG A 99 -0.82 8.16 -5.09
CA ARG A 99 -1.39 9.21 -5.95
C ARG A 99 -2.86 8.99 -6.26
N LEU A 100 -3.28 7.75 -6.45
CA LEU A 100 -4.60 7.43 -7.00
C LEU A 100 -5.61 6.97 -5.95
N ALA A 101 -5.17 6.34 -4.84
CA ALA A 101 -6.08 5.93 -3.79
C ALA A 101 -6.65 7.16 -3.05
N PRO A 102 -7.96 7.28 -2.94
CA PRO A 102 -8.57 8.35 -2.16
C PRO A 102 -8.21 8.24 -0.67
N ARG A 103 -8.10 9.37 0.01
CA ARG A 103 -7.86 9.39 1.45
C ARG A 103 -9.11 9.05 2.22
N ASP A 104 -8.94 8.30 3.30
CA ASP A 104 -10.00 8.01 4.28
C ASP A 104 -11.26 7.38 3.65
N ASP A 105 -11.09 6.72 2.52
CA ASP A 105 -12.17 6.08 1.78
C ASP A 105 -11.86 4.58 1.63
N PRO A 106 -12.64 3.70 2.28
CA PRO A 106 -12.42 2.26 2.20
C PRO A 106 -12.44 1.75 0.76
N ALA A 107 -11.41 1.03 0.38
CA ALA A 107 -11.25 0.45 -0.96
C ALA A 107 -10.75 -1.00 -0.86
N PRO A 108 -11.61 -1.95 -0.46
CA PRO A 108 -11.23 -3.33 -0.23
C PRO A 108 -10.66 -4.01 -1.49
N ASP A 109 -11.18 -3.69 -2.67
CA ASP A 109 -10.67 -4.23 -3.93
C ASP A 109 -9.26 -3.72 -4.23
N LEU A 110 -8.98 -2.46 -3.90
CA LEU A 110 -7.64 -1.89 -4.02
C LEU A 110 -6.67 -2.54 -3.03
N TYR A 111 -7.10 -2.77 -1.80
CA TYR A 111 -6.30 -3.48 -0.80
C TYR A 111 -5.92 -4.88 -1.30
N LEU A 112 -6.87 -5.62 -1.88
CA LEU A 112 -6.62 -6.94 -2.45
C LEU A 112 -5.70 -6.88 -3.69
N ALA A 113 -5.87 -5.89 -4.55
CA ALA A 113 -4.99 -5.67 -5.70
C ALA A 113 -3.55 -5.42 -5.26
N TYR A 114 -3.36 -4.60 -4.22
CA TYR A 114 -2.04 -4.35 -3.64
C TYR A 114 -1.45 -5.62 -3.01
N ALA A 115 -2.23 -6.38 -2.26
CA ALA A 115 -1.79 -7.66 -1.68
C ALA A 115 -1.29 -8.63 -2.77
N ARG A 116 -2.02 -8.73 -3.89
CA ARG A 116 -1.64 -9.60 -5.02
C ARG A 116 -0.33 -9.16 -5.69
N VAL A 117 -0.19 -7.87 -6.00
CA VAL A 117 1.05 -7.39 -6.65
C VAL A 117 2.26 -7.55 -5.74
N ARG A 118 2.09 -7.25 -4.45
CA ARG A 118 3.15 -7.45 -3.45
C ARG A 118 3.59 -8.91 -3.38
N ALA A 119 2.66 -9.86 -3.38
CA ALA A 119 2.96 -11.29 -3.37
C ALA A 119 3.70 -11.72 -4.65
N ARG A 120 3.28 -11.23 -5.80
CA ARG A 120 3.93 -11.53 -7.11
C ARG A 120 5.35 -10.98 -7.17
N LEU A 121 5.60 -9.78 -6.64
CA LEU A 121 6.94 -9.22 -6.53
C LEU A 121 7.84 -10.08 -5.64
N GLY A 122 7.33 -10.54 -4.50
CA GLY A 122 8.04 -11.43 -3.58
C GLY A 122 8.33 -12.82 -4.16
N ALA A 123 7.50 -13.28 -5.08
CA ALA A 123 7.67 -14.56 -5.81
C ALA A 123 8.49 -14.43 -7.10
N GLU A 124 9.08 -13.27 -7.36
CA GLU A 124 9.88 -12.99 -8.57
C GLU A 124 9.12 -13.26 -9.88
N ALA A 125 7.81 -13.04 -9.90
CA ALA A 125 6.99 -13.15 -11.11
C ALA A 125 7.46 -12.13 -12.18
N PRO A 126 7.20 -12.39 -13.49
CA PRO A 126 7.60 -11.48 -14.56
C PRO A 126 7.09 -10.06 -14.33
N LEU A 127 8.01 -9.09 -14.23
CA LEU A 127 7.69 -7.72 -13.78
C LEU A 127 6.70 -7.00 -14.70
N ALA A 128 6.90 -7.07 -16.01
CA ALA A 128 6.02 -6.39 -16.97
C ALA A 128 4.57 -6.87 -16.83
N TRP A 129 4.35 -8.17 -16.74
CA TRP A 129 3.03 -8.75 -16.54
C TRP A 129 2.46 -8.38 -15.16
N THR A 130 3.27 -8.49 -14.10
CA THR A 130 2.90 -8.16 -12.73
C THR A 130 2.40 -6.73 -12.62
N LEU A 131 3.12 -5.77 -13.21
CA LEU A 131 2.76 -4.36 -13.16
C LEU A 131 1.50 -4.07 -14.00
N ARG A 132 1.37 -4.66 -15.21
CA ARG A 132 0.16 -4.48 -16.03
C ARG A 132 -1.09 -5.04 -15.34
N CYS A 133 -0.98 -6.20 -14.68
CA CYS A 133 -2.08 -6.74 -13.87
C CYS A 133 -2.47 -5.80 -12.74
N PHE A 134 -1.50 -5.26 -12.02
CA PHE A 134 -1.78 -4.32 -10.92
C PHE A 134 -2.41 -3.02 -11.41
N GLU A 135 -1.92 -2.43 -12.48
CA GLU A 135 -2.48 -1.21 -13.06
C GLU A 135 -3.94 -1.40 -13.47
N ARG A 136 -4.27 -2.52 -14.11
CA ARG A 136 -5.65 -2.89 -14.44
C ARG A 136 -6.49 -3.01 -13.19
N ASP A 137 -6.05 -3.80 -12.21
CA ASP A 137 -6.78 -4.05 -10.97
C ASP A 137 -6.99 -2.76 -10.17
N LEU A 138 -6.00 -1.86 -10.18
CA LEU A 138 -6.07 -0.53 -9.56
C LEU A 138 -7.15 0.33 -10.23
N LEU A 139 -7.16 0.41 -11.55
CA LEU A 139 -8.17 1.17 -12.29
C LEU A 139 -9.57 0.61 -12.09
N ASP A 140 -9.72 -0.71 -12.09
CA ASP A 140 -10.99 -1.38 -11.81
C ASP A 140 -11.48 -1.06 -10.39
N ALA A 141 -10.61 -1.14 -9.40
CA ALA A 141 -10.93 -0.82 -8.00
C ALA A 141 -11.34 0.64 -7.80
N LEU A 142 -10.81 1.56 -8.62
CA LEU A 142 -11.17 2.99 -8.61
C LEU A 142 -12.42 3.31 -9.45
N GLY A 143 -13.02 2.32 -10.12
CA GLY A 143 -14.20 2.50 -10.95
C GLY A 143 -13.94 3.20 -12.28
N VAL A 144 -12.68 3.28 -12.72
CA VAL A 144 -12.26 3.90 -13.99
C VAL A 144 -11.59 2.90 -14.93
N GLY A 145 -11.78 1.61 -14.68
CA GLY A 145 -11.34 0.53 -15.56
C GLY A 145 -11.99 0.61 -16.93
N PHE A 146 -11.32 0.06 -17.94
CA PHE A 146 -11.85 0.00 -19.29
C PHE A 146 -12.00 -1.46 -19.73
N ASP A 147 -13.01 -1.70 -20.57
CA ASP A 147 -13.27 -2.99 -21.14
C ASP A 147 -12.28 -3.28 -22.28
N LEU A 148 -11.41 -4.28 -22.06
CA LEU A 148 -10.44 -4.75 -23.06
C LEU A 148 -11.04 -5.77 -24.03
N ARG A 149 -12.32 -6.11 -23.92
CA ARG A 149 -13.00 -7.09 -24.78
C ARG A 149 -13.78 -6.43 -25.91
N HIS A 150 -14.08 -5.15 -25.79
CA HIS A 150 -14.84 -4.40 -26.75
C HIS A 150 -14.11 -3.10 -27.10
N ASP A 151 -14.25 -2.64 -28.32
CA ASP A 151 -13.75 -1.34 -28.75
C ASP A 151 -14.66 -0.19 -28.29
N GLY A 152 -14.33 1.04 -28.68
CA GLY A 152 -15.09 2.23 -28.30
C GLY A 152 -16.52 2.27 -28.85
N ASP A 153 -16.83 1.47 -29.85
CA ASP A 153 -18.15 1.35 -30.48
C ASP A 153 -18.94 0.13 -29.96
N GLY A 154 -18.35 -0.63 -29.03
CA GLY A 154 -18.95 -1.80 -28.39
C GLY A 154 -18.81 -3.10 -29.19
N GLU A 155 -17.98 -3.12 -30.23
CA GLU A 155 -17.71 -4.32 -30.99
C GLU A 155 -16.61 -5.18 -30.30
N PRO A 156 -16.72 -6.51 -30.33
CA PRO A 156 -15.71 -7.39 -29.74
C PRO A 156 -14.33 -7.21 -30.39
N ILE A 157 -13.30 -7.02 -29.56
CA ILE A 157 -11.91 -7.03 -30.02
C ILE A 157 -11.49 -8.48 -30.23
N ASP A 158 -11.17 -8.83 -31.46
CA ASP A 158 -10.70 -10.17 -31.80
C ASP A 158 -9.30 -10.40 -31.20
N PRO A 159 -9.10 -11.37 -30.30
CA PRO A 159 -7.77 -11.69 -29.79
C PRO A 159 -6.94 -12.33 -30.91
N ALA A 160 -5.96 -11.59 -31.42
CA ALA A 160 -5.00 -12.06 -32.40
C ALA A 160 -4.13 -13.23 -31.86
#